data_0b411a7f8079eb133b3d3602856d3adb
#
_entry.id   0b411a7f8079eb133b3d3602856d3adb
#
_cell.length_a   1.000
_cell.length_b   1.000
_cell.length_c   1.000
_cell.angle_alpha   90.00
_cell.angle_beta   90.00
_cell.angle_gamma   90.00
#
_symmetry.space_group_name_H-M   'P 1'
#
loop_
_entity.id
_entity.type
_entity.pdbx_description
1 polymer ?
#
loop_
_entity_poly.entity_id
_entity_poly.type
_entity_poly.pdbx_seq_one_letter_code
_entity_poly.pdbx_strand_id
1 'polypeptide(L)'
;MNDHTKLSVNINKIATLRNARGGDVPNVLKVALDCERFGAEGITVHPRPDQRHIRYSDVVDLAPGVTTEFNIEGYPNEEFIALVLANRPTQVTLVPDPPGVLTSNAGWNAIQHKELLTAVIGTFKDAGIRTSIFIETDHDQIAAAK
;
A
#
# COMPACT_ATOMS: atom_id res chain seq x y z
N MET A 1 -2.93 -26.58 -1.62
CA MET A 1 -2.76 -25.13 -1.35
C MET A 1 -2.32 -25.02 0.10
N ASN A 2 -1.17 -24.39 0.37
CA ASN A 2 -0.78 -24.11 1.76
C ASN A 2 -1.70 -23.00 2.29
N ASP A 3 -2.59 -23.38 3.18
CA ASP A 3 -3.68 -22.54 3.69
C ASP A 3 -3.25 -21.82 5.00
N HIS A 4 -2.00 -21.33 5.03
CA HIS A 4 -1.52 -20.59 6.18
C HIS A 4 -1.59 -19.06 5.92
N THR A 5 -1.79 -18.31 6.99
CA THR A 5 -1.76 -16.84 6.94
C THR A 5 -0.34 -16.35 6.65
N LYS A 6 -0.20 -15.53 5.62
CA LYS A 6 1.08 -14.96 5.18
C LYS A 6 1.45 -13.73 5.99
N LEU A 7 2.74 -13.57 6.26
CA LEU A 7 3.29 -12.38 6.91
C LEU A 7 3.70 -11.35 5.87
N SER A 8 3.01 -10.21 5.83
CA SER A 8 3.46 -9.01 5.11
C SER A 8 4.09 -8.01 6.08
N VAL A 9 5.28 -7.52 5.76
CA VAL A 9 6.03 -6.58 6.61
C VAL A 9 5.91 -5.16 6.08
N ASN A 10 5.37 -4.25 6.90
CA ASN A 10 5.33 -2.82 6.58
C ASN A 10 6.67 -2.17 6.92
N ILE A 11 7.32 -1.58 5.92
CA ILE A 11 8.66 -0.97 6.05
C ILE A 11 8.65 0.58 6.07
N ASN A 12 7.51 1.21 6.25
CA ASN A 12 7.39 2.69 6.28
C ASN A 12 8.33 3.34 7.30
N LYS A 13 8.50 2.73 8.48
CA LYS A 13 9.37 3.26 9.54
C LYS A 13 10.84 3.25 9.19
N ILE A 14 11.28 2.32 8.36
CA ILE A 14 12.64 2.28 7.81
C ILE A 14 12.90 3.53 6.96
N ALA A 15 11.95 3.85 6.08
CA ALA A 15 12.02 5.06 5.27
C ALA A 15 11.95 6.36 6.10
N THR A 16 11.15 6.38 7.18
CA THR A 16 11.13 7.50 8.13
C THR A 16 12.52 7.73 8.75
N LEU A 17 13.18 6.66 9.17
CA LEU A 17 14.53 6.74 9.77
C LEU A 17 15.57 7.22 8.74
N ARG A 18 15.53 6.70 7.50
CA ARG A 18 16.37 7.20 6.41
C ARG A 18 16.17 8.69 6.16
N ASN A 19 14.91 9.14 6.07
CA ASN A 19 14.60 10.55 5.79
C ASN A 19 15.08 11.47 6.93
N ALA A 20 14.97 11.05 8.18
CA ALA A 20 15.45 11.82 9.33
C ALA A 20 16.98 12.02 9.33
N ARG A 21 17.71 11.10 8.72
CA ARG A 21 19.19 11.17 8.64
C ARG A 21 19.70 11.86 7.38
N GLY A 22 18.84 12.13 6.41
CA GLY A 22 19.18 12.89 5.20
C GLY A 22 20.07 12.17 4.19
N GLY A 23 20.09 10.82 4.20
CA GLY A 23 20.89 10.02 3.28
C GLY A 23 20.10 8.83 2.71
N ASP A 24 20.82 7.75 2.41
CA ASP A 24 20.23 6.47 1.95
C ASP A 24 20.42 5.32 2.97
N VAL A 25 20.62 5.66 4.22
CA VAL A 25 20.80 4.69 5.32
C VAL A 25 19.76 4.93 6.41
N PRO A 26 18.98 3.88 6.78
CA PRO A 26 18.92 2.53 6.20
C PRO A 26 18.37 2.53 4.77
N ASN A 27 18.96 1.72 3.88
CA ASN A 27 18.49 1.57 2.51
C ASN A 27 17.18 0.76 2.48
N VAL A 28 16.13 1.34 1.92
CA VAL A 28 14.75 0.80 1.97
C VAL A 28 14.64 -0.51 1.17
N LEU A 29 15.19 -0.55 -0.04
CA LEU A 29 15.19 -1.76 -0.88
C LEU A 29 15.97 -2.90 -0.19
N LYS A 30 17.17 -2.60 0.32
CA LYS A 30 17.96 -3.61 1.03
C LYS A 30 17.19 -4.20 2.22
N VAL A 31 16.50 -3.38 3.00
CA VAL A 31 15.71 -3.86 4.13
C VAL A 31 14.52 -4.70 3.67
N ALA A 32 13.86 -4.34 2.58
CA ALA A 32 12.79 -5.15 2.00
C ALA A 32 13.29 -6.57 1.65
N LEU A 33 14.42 -6.66 0.94
CA LEU A 33 15.03 -7.93 0.56
C LEU A 33 15.54 -8.72 1.78
N ASP A 34 16.05 -8.06 2.81
CA ASP A 34 16.42 -8.70 4.07
C ASP A 34 15.20 -9.27 4.79
N CYS A 35 14.05 -8.56 4.79
CA CYS A 35 12.80 -9.08 5.34
C CYS A 35 12.35 -10.35 4.63
N GLU A 36 12.37 -10.38 3.29
CA GLU A 36 12.07 -11.59 2.51
C GLU A 36 13.01 -12.75 2.85
N ARG A 37 14.31 -12.47 2.93
CA ARG A 37 15.32 -13.47 3.33
C ARG A 37 15.07 -14.04 4.73
N PHE A 38 14.49 -13.25 5.62
CA PHE A 38 14.12 -13.67 6.99
C PHE A 38 12.72 -14.31 7.07
N GLY A 39 12.03 -14.48 5.96
CA GLY A 39 10.79 -15.23 5.87
C GLY A 39 9.54 -14.38 5.74
N ALA A 40 9.65 -13.08 5.45
CA ALA A 40 8.49 -12.29 5.05
C ALA A 40 7.93 -12.81 3.71
N GLU A 41 6.62 -12.94 3.64
CA GLU A 41 5.89 -13.41 2.46
C GLU A 41 5.21 -12.25 1.71
N GLY A 42 5.42 -11.03 2.18
CA GLY A 42 4.99 -9.80 1.54
C GLY A 42 5.69 -8.58 2.13
N ILE A 43 5.77 -7.53 1.31
CA ILE A 43 6.26 -6.21 1.69
C ILE A 43 5.15 -5.19 1.47
N THR A 44 4.87 -4.38 2.49
CA THR A 44 3.86 -3.32 2.43
C THR A 44 4.52 -1.95 2.58
N VAL A 45 4.12 -1.02 1.72
CA VAL A 45 4.57 0.37 1.72
C VAL A 45 3.41 1.34 1.53
N HIS A 46 3.53 2.55 2.13
CA HIS A 46 2.56 3.62 1.97
C HIS A 46 3.26 4.90 1.47
N PRO A 47 3.37 5.11 0.15
CA PRO A 47 3.91 6.34 -0.42
C PRO A 47 2.86 7.46 -0.29
N ARG A 48 2.93 8.22 0.80
CA ARG A 48 2.03 9.36 1.01
C ARG A 48 2.40 10.51 0.06
N PRO A 49 1.45 11.40 -0.29
CA PRO A 49 1.73 12.55 -1.16
C PRO A 49 2.84 13.48 -0.64
N ASP A 50 2.98 13.60 0.68
CA ASP A 50 4.04 14.39 1.32
C ASP A 50 5.39 13.65 1.43
N GLN A 51 5.46 12.40 1.03
CA GLN A 51 6.65 11.55 1.02
C GLN A 51 7.44 11.55 2.34
N ARG A 52 6.75 11.72 3.48
CA ARG A 52 7.37 11.80 4.82
C ARG A 52 8.12 10.52 5.22
N HIS A 53 7.81 9.40 4.60
CA HIS A 53 8.51 8.11 4.77
C HIS A 53 8.83 7.50 3.40
N ILE A 54 8.04 6.58 2.85
CA ILE A 54 8.22 6.02 1.51
C ILE A 54 8.08 7.14 0.47
N ARG A 55 9.05 7.27 -0.41
CA ARG A 55 9.04 8.17 -1.57
C ARG A 55 8.48 7.43 -2.78
N TYR A 56 8.01 8.16 -3.78
CA TYR A 56 7.56 7.53 -5.04
C TYR A 56 8.72 6.81 -5.75
N SER A 57 9.95 7.33 -5.64
CA SER A 57 11.15 6.65 -6.14
C SER A 57 11.42 5.31 -5.44
N ASP A 58 11.13 5.19 -4.15
CA ASP A 58 11.27 3.92 -3.44
C ASP A 58 10.33 2.84 -4.02
N VAL A 59 9.11 3.22 -4.42
CA VAL A 59 8.16 2.29 -5.06
C VAL A 59 8.71 1.77 -6.39
N VAL A 60 9.33 2.66 -7.18
CA VAL A 60 9.94 2.29 -8.47
C VAL A 60 11.10 1.32 -8.27
N ASP A 61 11.91 1.53 -7.23
CA ASP A 61 13.05 0.65 -6.90
C ASP A 61 12.58 -0.70 -6.30
N LEU A 62 11.52 -0.69 -5.48
CA LEU A 62 10.99 -1.87 -4.81
C LEU A 62 10.25 -2.80 -5.78
N ALA A 63 9.49 -2.26 -6.72
CA ALA A 63 8.62 -3.04 -7.60
C ALA A 63 9.36 -4.16 -8.37
N PRO A 64 10.53 -3.94 -8.99
CA PRO A 64 11.29 -5.01 -9.63
C PRO A 64 12.10 -5.86 -8.66
N GLY A 65 12.35 -5.37 -7.43
CA GLY A 65 13.23 -6.02 -6.45
C GLY A 65 12.51 -7.02 -5.53
N VAL A 66 11.29 -6.71 -5.12
CA VAL A 66 10.49 -7.56 -4.23
C VAL A 66 9.99 -8.79 -4.99
N THR A 67 10.27 -9.97 -4.45
CA THR A 67 9.93 -11.26 -5.08
C THR A 67 8.71 -11.94 -4.47
N THR A 68 8.27 -11.47 -3.30
CA THR A 68 7.05 -11.91 -2.62
C THR A 68 5.86 -11.00 -2.95
N GLU A 69 4.79 -11.00 -2.16
CA GLU A 69 3.66 -10.09 -2.40
C GLU A 69 4.05 -8.64 -2.12
N PHE A 70 4.02 -7.79 -3.15
CA PHE A 70 4.20 -6.35 -3.00
C PHE A 70 2.84 -5.66 -2.87
N ASN A 71 2.62 -4.97 -1.74
CA ASN A 71 1.41 -4.22 -1.44
C ASN A 71 1.69 -2.73 -1.30
N ILE A 72 0.98 -1.90 -2.06
CA ILE A 72 1.08 -0.44 -1.97
C ILE A 72 -0.20 0.11 -1.36
N GLU A 73 -0.09 0.82 -0.23
CA GLU A 73 -1.19 1.49 0.44
C GLU A 73 -1.29 2.95 0.00
N GLY A 74 -2.50 3.50 -0.11
CA GLY A 74 -2.67 4.93 -0.32
C GLY A 74 -4.09 5.38 -0.62
N TYR A 75 -4.28 6.71 -0.58
CA TYR A 75 -5.52 7.36 -1.00
C TYR A 75 -5.60 7.40 -2.53
N PRO A 76 -6.71 7.02 -3.15
CA PRO A 76 -6.83 6.85 -4.61
C PRO A 76 -7.02 8.18 -5.35
N ASN A 77 -6.05 9.11 -5.23
CA ASN A 77 -5.96 10.24 -6.13
C ASN A 77 -5.31 9.84 -7.47
N GLU A 78 -5.36 10.71 -8.46
CA GLU A 78 -4.84 10.45 -9.80
C GLU A 78 -3.36 10.05 -9.81
N GLU A 79 -2.54 10.74 -9.01
CA GLU A 79 -1.10 10.49 -8.91
C GLU A 79 -0.80 9.10 -8.32
N PHE A 80 -1.53 8.71 -7.26
CA PHE A 80 -1.42 7.38 -6.66
C PHE A 80 -1.86 6.28 -7.62
N ILE A 81 -3.00 6.47 -8.31
CA ILE A 81 -3.49 5.51 -9.30
C ILE A 81 -2.45 5.32 -10.40
N ALA A 82 -1.88 6.41 -10.94
CA ALA A 82 -0.84 6.34 -11.95
C ALA A 82 0.41 5.60 -11.45
N LEU A 83 0.86 5.88 -10.21
CA LEU A 83 1.99 5.20 -9.59
C LEU A 83 1.75 3.69 -9.49
N VAL A 84 0.59 3.27 -9.00
CA VAL A 84 0.23 1.84 -8.85
C VAL A 84 0.17 1.15 -10.21
N LEU A 85 -0.49 1.75 -11.21
CA LEU A 85 -0.60 1.17 -12.55
C LEU A 85 0.76 1.04 -13.25
N ALA A 86 1.67 2.00 -13.05
CA ALA A 86 3.01 1.96 -13.62
C ALA A 86 3.88 0.84 -13.01
N ASN A 87 3.75 0.58 -11.70
CA ASN A 87 4.58 -0.36 -10.95
C ASN A 87 3.97 -1.76 -10.78
N ARG A 88 2.69 -1.93 -11.06
CA ARG A 88 1.96 -3.21 -11.06
C ARG A 88 2.25 -4.11 -9.85
N PRO A 89 1.98 -3.64 -8.62
CA PRO A 89 2.16 -4.46 -7.42
C PRO A 89 1.21 -5.67 -7.44
N THR A 90 1.47 -6.66 -6.58
CA THR A 90 0.56 -7.80 -6.38
C THR A 90 -0.78 -7.33 -5.81
N GLN A 91 -0.73 -6.33 -4.91
CA GLN A 91 -1.90 -5.78 -4.25
C GLN A 91 -1.79 -4.26 -4.10
N VAL A 92 -2.92 -3.60 -4.12
CA VAL A 92 -3.10 -2.23 -3.65
C VAL A 92 -4.09 -2.22 -2.49
N THR A 93 -3.81 -1.43 -1.45
CA THR A 93 -4.72 -1.23 -0.31
C THR A 93 -5.19 0.22 -0.28
N LEU A 94 -6.48 0.45 -0.45
CA LEU A 94 -7.05 1.80 -0.47
C LEU A 94 -7.29 2.32 0.94
N VAL A 95 -6.72 3.49 1.24
CA VAL A 95 -6.80 4.17 2.52
C VAL A 95 -7.67 5.42 2.36
N PRO A 96 -8.64 5.71 3.27
CA PRO A 96 -9.57 6.82 3.12
C PRO A 96 -8.99 8.20 3.45
N ASP A 97 -7.70 8.28 3.81
CA ASP A 97 -7.09 9.52 4.28
C ASP A 97 -6.67 10.43 3.14
N PRO A 98 -7.35 11.57 2.92
CA PRO A 98 -6.90 12.54 1.94
C PRO A 98 -5.56 13.17 2.35
N PRO A 99 -4.89 13.90 1.44
CA PRO A 99 -3.66 14.61 1.75
C PRO A 99 -3.81 15.52 2.99
N GLY A 100 -2.82 15.49 3.89
CA GLY A 100 -2.80 16.32 5.11
C GLY A 100 -3.22 15.61 6.40
N VAL A 101 -3.79 14.43 6.35
CA VAL A 101 -4.09 13.62 7.55
C VAL A 101 -2.80 13.09 8.18
N LEU A 102 -2.68 13.21 9.51
CA LEU A 102 -1.45 12.83 10.21
C LEU A 102 -1.26 11.31 10.30
N THR A 103 -2.32 10.58 10.60
CA THR A 103 -2.30 9.13 10.82
C THR A 103 -3.57 8.50 10.27
N SER A 104 -3.41 7.36 9.58
CA SER A 104 -4.55 6.56 9.12
C SER A 104 -5.20 5.84 10.32
N ASN A 105 -6.36 6.30 10.73
CA ASN A 105 -7.09 5.78 11.90
C ASN A 105 -8.58 5.54 11.62
N ALA A 106 -8.99 5.55 10.37
CA ALA A 106 -10.37 5.32 9.95
C ALA A 106 -10.43 4.34 8.77
N GLY A 107 -11.56 3.63 8.64
CA GLY A 107 -11.92 2.87 7.47
C GLY A 107 -12.76 3.68 6.48
N TRP A 108 -12.94 3.18 5.28
CA TRP A 108 -13.83 3.76 4.29
C TRP A 108 -15.29 3.71 4.76
N ASN A 109 -16.02 4.78 4.52
CA ASN A 109 -17.47 4.71 4.44
C ASN A 109 -17.84 4.13 3.06
N ALA A 110 -17.91 2.81 2.97
CA ALA A 110 -18.11 2.10 1.70
C ALA A 110 -19.49 2.40 1.08
N ILE A 111 -20.49 2.70 1.89
CA ILE A 111 -21.83 3.09 1.42
C ILE A 111 -21.75 4.45 0.72
N GLN A 112 -21.16 5.45 1.37
CA GLN A 112 -21.08 6.81 0.86
C GLN A 112 -20.16 6.92 -0.37
N HIS A 113 -19.04 6.16 -0.38
CA HIS A 113 -18.02 6.22 -1.43
C HIS A 113 -18.11 5.08 -2.44
N LYS A 114 -19.28 4.42 -2.54
CA LYS A 114 -19.48 3.26 -3.39
C LYS A 114 -19.06 3.49 -4.85
N GLU A 115 -19.48 4.59 -5.44
CA GLU A 115 -19.18 4.90 -6.85
C GLU A 115 -17.68 5.08 -7.07
N LEU A 116 -17.02 5.86 -6.23
CA LEU A 116 -15.57 6.07 -6.28
C LEU A 116 -14.81 4.76 -6.14
N LEU A 117 -15.12 3.99 -5.10
CA LEU A 117 -14.45 2.72 -4.82
C LEU A 117 -14.66 1.71 -5.95
N THR A 118 -15.89 1.61 -6.47
CA THR A 118 -16.19 0.71 -7.60
C THR A 118 -15.37 1.07 -8.84
N ALA A 119 -15.28 2.34 -9.19
CA ALA A 119 -14.53 2.79 -10.34
C ALA A 119 -13.01 2.52 -10.19
N VAL A 120 -12.44 2.87 -9.03
CA VAL A 120 -11.01 2.68 -8.75
C VAL A 120 -10.65 1.21 -8.66
N ILE A 121 -11.46 0.41 -7.96
CA ILE A 121 -11.25 -1.05 -7.86
C ILE A 121 -11.36 -1.70 -9.22
N GLY A 122 -12.32 -1.28 -10.06
CA GLY A 122 -12.44 -1.72 -11.45
C GLY A 122 -11.15 -1.48 -12.23
N THR A 123 -10.60 -0.27 -12.15
CA THR A 123 -9.35 0.09 -12.83
C THR A 123 -8.18 -0.83 -12.43
N PHE A 124 -8.02 -1.11 -11.14
CA PHE A 124 -6.94 -2.00 -10.67
C PHE A 124 -7.20 -3.47 -11.03
N LYS A 125 -8.45 -3.91 -10.96
CA LYS A 125 -8.84 -5.27 -11.38
C LYS A 125 -8.55 -5.51 -12.85
N ASP A 126 -8.85 -4.56 -13.73
CA ASP A 126 -8.57 -4.65 -15.17
C ASP A 126 -7.06 -4.69 -15.45
N ALA A 127 -6.24 -4.09 -14.57
CA ALA A 127 -4.79 -4.20 -14.61
C ALA A 127 -4.24 -5.49 -13.98
N GLY A 128 -5.09 -6.37 -13.44
CA GLY A 128 -4.69 -7.61 -12.77
C GLY A 128 -4.14 -7.43 -11.35
N ILE A 129 -4.42 -6.28 -10.71
CA ILE A 129 -3.95 -5.94 -9.36
C ILE A 129 -5.05 -6.27 -8.35
N ARG A 130 -4.73 -7.08 -7.33
CA ARG A 130 -5.65 -7.37 -6.22
C ARG A 130 -5.86 -6.10 -5.38
N THR A 131 -7.11 -5.83 -5.00
CA THR A 131 -7.45 -4.65 -4.20
C THR A 131 -7.97 -5.04 -2.83
N SER A 132 -7.54 -4.35 -1.80
CA SER A 132 -8.14 -4.32 -0.47
C SER A 132 -8.45 -2.90 -0.04
N ILE A 133 -9.29 -2.74 0.97
CA ILE A 133 -9.68 -1.42 1.50
C ILE A 133 -9.58 -1.41 3.02
N PHE A 134 -9.24 -0.27 3.62
CA PHE A 134 -9.43 -0.06 5.04
C PHE A 134 -10.92 0.02 5.34
N ILE A 135 -11.41 -0.76 6.31
CA ILE A 135 -12.82 -0.81 6.69
C ILE A 135 -12.95 -0.88 8.21
N GLU A 136 -13.99 -0.26 8.75
CA GLU A 136 -14.35 -0.37 10.16
C GLU A 136 -15.09 -1.69 10.44
N THR A 137 -15.19 -2.05 11.73
CA THR A 137 -15.92 -3.25 12.18
C THR A 137 -17.44 -3.08 12.18
N ASP A 138 -17.97 -2.18 11.35
CA ASP A 138 -19.39 -1.93 11.15
C ASP A 138 -19.96 -2.90 10.12
N HIS A 139 -21.03 -3.61 10.48
CA HIS A 139 -21.63 -4.65 9.65
C HIS A 139 -22.17 -4.12 8.32
N ASP A 140 -22.75 -2.90 8.30
CA ASP A 140 -23.32 -2.31 7.09
C ASP A 140 -22.22 -1.88 6.13
N GLN A 141 -21.10 -1.36 6.66
CA GLN A 141 -19.92 -1.03 5.87
C GLN A 141 -19.28 -2.28 5.28
N ILE A 142 -19.15 -3.36 6.06
CA ILE A 142 -18.60 -4.65 5.59
C ILE A 142 -19.49 -5.25 4.50
N ALA A 143 -20.82 -5.17 4.66
CA ALA A 143 -21.76 -5.65 3.65
C ALA A 143 -21.69 -4.84 2.35
N ALA A 144 -21.51 -3.52 2.46
CA ALA A 144 -21.38 -2.64 1.30
C ALA A 144 -20.05 -2.79 0.54
N ALA A 145 -19.02 -3.31 1.20
CA ALA A 145 -17.69 -3.55 0.61
C ALA A 145 -17.59 -4.85 -0.21
N LYS A 146 -18.64 -5.68 -0.21
CA LYS A 146 -18.72 -6.92 -1.02
C LYS A 146 -19.13 -6.62 -2.45
#